data_832f8ae253131ac73712133a40801565
#
_entry.id   832f8ae253131ac73712133a40801565
#
_cell.length_a   1.000
_cell.length_b   1.000
_cell.length_c   1.000
_cell.angle_alpha   90.00
_cell.angle_beta   90.00
_cell.angle_gamma   90.00
#
_symmetry.space_group_name_H-M   'P 1'
#
loop_
_entity.id
_entity.type
_entity.pdbx_description
1 polymer ?
#
loop_
_entity_poly.entity_id
_entity_poly.type
_entity_poly.pdbx_seq_one_letter_code
_entity_poly.pdbx_strand_id
1 'polypeptide(L)'
;FTQPIQMRFNELISGVRTDVAVKIYGDDLEQLLELGNRVSDVLEEVNGTADLKVEQMSGLPMVSVELKKDMIANYGLDAEDVQEQVSSLITGQTAGKVFEGDRKFDIVVRMDQNSVTDLEKIYQIPFNLPDGSSVLMSELIELKNIQGPNQISRENGKRRIVITANVRGTDIGSYIAEAQSKLDSEFQLPEGYWLTWGGTFEQMESATNRLLIVVPIALILIFAMIYMALGNFRNSVLVFTGVPFALTGGVIALALRDIPFSISAAVGFIALS
;
A
#
# COMPACT_ATOMS: atom_id res chain seq x y z
N PHE A 1 -18.58 -14.80 -2.45
CA PHE A 1 -19.30 -14.14 -1.32
C PHE A 1 -18.28 -13.87 -0.22
N THR A 2 -17.96 -12.61 0.02
CA THR A 2 -17.03 -12.18 1.07
C THR A 2 -17.82 -11.81 2.33
N GLN A 3 -17.35 -12.25 3.49
CA GLN A 3 -17.99 -11.89 4.77
C GLN A 3 -17.61 -10.43 5.12
N PRO A 4 -18.59 -9.53 5.37
CA PRO A 4 -18.32 -8.11 5.66
C PRO A 4 -17.40 -7.87 6.87
N ILE A 5 -17.45 -8.75 7.86
CA ILE A 5 -16.63 -8.68 9.08
C ILE A 5 -15.16 -8.98 8.77
N GLN A 6 -14.90 -9.99 7.93
CA GLN A 6 -13.55 -10.35 7.50
C GLN A 6 -12.90 -9.24 6.65
N MET A 7 -13.70 -8.58 5.81
CA MET A 7 -13.22 -7.42 5.03
C MET A 7 -12.81 -6.26 5.94
N ARG A 8 -13.61 -5.91 6.95
CA ARG A 8 -13.28 -4.84 7.89
C ARG A 8 -12.10 -5.19 8.80
N PHE A 9 -11.99 -6.44 9.19
CA PHE A 9 -10.87 -6.90 10.02
C PHE A 9 -9.54 -6.80 9.27
N ASN A 10 -9.50 -7.26 8.02
CA ASN A 10 -8.31 -7.17 7.18
C ASN A 10 -7.93 -5.70 6.85
N GLU A 11 -8.93 -4.83 6.68
CA GLU A 11 -8.73 -3.42 6.40
C GLU A 11 -8.12 -2.65 7.59
N LEU A 12 -8.55 -2.99 8.80
CA LEU A 12 -8.12 -2.30 10.03
C LEU A 12 -6.74 -2.76 10.54
N ILE A 13 -6.36 -4.01 10.29
CA ILE A 13 -5.17 -4.61 10.91
C ILE A 13 -3.99 -4.67 9.94
N SER A 14 -4.21 -5.02 8.67
CA SER A 14 -3.12 -5.19 7.69
C SER A 14 -3.00 -4.06 6.66
N GLY A 15 -3.99 -3.17 6.59
CA GLY A 15 -4.03 -2.10 5.57
C GLY A 15 -4.12 -2.59 4.11
N VAL A 16 -4.10 -3.91 3.89
CA VAL A 16 -4.15 -4.56 2.58
C VAL A 16 -5.06 -5.77 2.64
N ARG A 17 -6.00 -5.89 1.69
CA ARG A 17 -7.06 -6.91 1.67
C ARG A 17 -6.66 -8.19 0.94
N THR A 18 -5.41 -8.62 1.01
CA THR A 18 -4.88 -9.76 0.26
C THR A 18 -4.18 -10.75 1.19
N ASP A 19 -4.04 -11.98 0.71
CA ASP A 19 -3.36 -13.03 1.46
C ASP A 19 -1.89 -12.66 1.71
N VAL A 20 -1.24 -12.13 0.67
CA VAL A 20 0.17 -11.74 0.69
C VAL A 20 0.32 -10.33 0.13
N ALA A 21 1.15 -9.53 0.78
CA ALA A 21 1.60 -8.24 0.30
C ALA A 21 3.11 -8.15 0.39
N VAL A 22 3.77 -7.73 -0.68
CA VAL A 22 5.18 -7.38 -0.70
C VAL A 22 5.27 -5.87 -0.72
N LYS A 23 5.91 -5.30 0.28
CA LYS A 23 6.12 -3.85 0.41
C LYS A 23 7.58 -3.54 0.14
N ILE A 24 7.84 -2.68 -0.84
CA ILE A 24 9.19 -2.19 -1.15
C ILE A 24 9.27 -0.73 -0.72
N TYR A 25 10.31 -0.39 0.01
CA TYR A 25 10.55 0.97 0.51
C TYR A 25 11.77 1.57 -0.17
N GLY A 26 11.70 2.88 -0.44
CA GLY A 26 12.77 3.64 -1.07
C GLY A 26 12.39 5.10 -1.24
N ASP A 27 13.32 5.92 -1.71
CA ASP A 27 13.11 7.36 -1.80
C ASP A 27 12.70 7.83 -3.21
N ASP A 28 13.08 7.11 -4.28
CA ASP A 28 12.73 7.45 -5.66
C ASP A 28 11.47 6.70 -6.12
N LEU A 29 10.50 7.43 -6.70
CA LEU A 29 9.21 6.86 -7.10
C LEU A 29 9.29 6.04 -8.39
N GLU A 30 10.12 6.46 -9.34
CA GLU A 30 10.28 5.75 -10.61
C GLU A 30 10.99 4.42 -10.38
N GLN A 31 12.02 4.44 -9.54
CA GLN A 31 12.74 3.23 -9.15
C GLN A 31 11.86 2.29 -8.32
N LEU A 32 11.02 2.82 -7.41
CA LEU A 32 10.04 2.00 -6.68
C LEU A 32 9.07 1.30 -7.63
N LEU A 33 8.58 1.99 -8.66
CA LEU A 33 7.67 1.42 -9.65
C LEU A 33 8.36 0.33 -10.47
N GLU A 34 9.60 0.58 -10.93
CA GLU A 34 10.39 -0.43 -11.66
C GLU A 34 10.63 -1.68 -10.81
N LEU A 35 11.07 -1.49 -9.56
CA LEU A 35 11.28 -2.59 -8.60
C LEU A 35 9.97 -3.33 -8.31
N GLY A 36 8.86 -2.61 -8.16
CA GLY A 36 7.54 -3.19 -7.97
C GLY A 36 7.09 -4.09 -9.12
N ASN A 37 7.31 -3.65 -10.35
CA ASN A 37 7.00 -4.44 -11.54
C ASN A 37 7.89 -5.69 -11.63
N ARG A 38 9.20 -5.56 -11.41
CA ARG A 38 10.12 -6.71 -11.41
C ARG A 38 9.78 -7.74 -10.33
N VAL A 39 9.42 -7.29 -9.13
CA VAL A 39 8.94 -8.21 -8.08
C VAL A 39 7.61 -8.87 -8.48
N SER A 40 6.73 -8.12 -9.14
CA SER A 40 5.48 -8.69 -9.68
C SER A 40 5.76 -9.79 -10.70
N ASP A 41 6.70 -9.59 -11.63
CA ASP A 41 7.08 -10.57 -12.64
C ASP A 41 7.60 -11.87 -11.99
N VAL A 42 8.46 -11.76 -10.97
CA VAL A 42 8.96 -12.92 -10.21
C VAL A 42 7.83 -13.64 -9.46
N LEU A 43 6.90 -12.87 -8.84
CA LEU A 43 5.78 -13.46 -8.12
C LEU A 43 4.77 -14.14 -9.04
N GLU A 44 4.61 -13.69 -10.29
CA GLU A 44 3.74 -14.32 -11.27
C GLU A 44 4.18 -15.77 -11.59
N GLU A 45 5.46 -16.05 -11.52
CA GLU A 45 6.03 -17.39 -11.74
C GLU A 45 5.91 -18.31 -10.52
N VAL A 46 5.51 -17.81 -9.35
CA VAL A 46 5.34 -18.62 -8.14
C VAL A 46 4.05 -19.40 -8.22
N ASN A 47 4.13 -20.70 -7.91
CA ASN A 47 2.95 -21.57 -8.00
C ASN A 47 1.87 -21.17 -6.97
N GLY A 48 0.67 -20.99 -7.45
CA GLY A 48 -0.47 -20.57 -6.62
C GLY A 48 -0.76 -19.06 -6.60
N THR A 49 0.03 -18.24 -7.30
CA THR A 49 -0.23 -16.80 -7.42
C THR A 49 -1.56 -16.55 -8.14
N ALA A 50 -2.40 -15.72 -7.54
CA ALA A 50 -3.65 -15.26 -8.10
C ALA A 50 -3.90 -13.79 -7.79
N ASP A 51 -4.66 -13.12 -8.65
CA ASP A 51 -5.08 -11.72 -8.46
C ASP A 51 -3.92 -10.76 -8.15
N LEU A 52 -2.76 -11.00 -8.76
CA LEU A 52 -1.53 -10.20 -8.58
C LEU A 52 -1.78 -8.76 -9.04
N LYS A 53 -1.41 -7.79 -8.21
CA LYS A 53 -1.57 -6.37 -8.49
C LYS A 53 -0.40 -5.57 -7.92
N VAL A 54 0.13 -4.67 -8.72
CA VAL A 54 1.06 -3.63 -8.29
C VAL A 54 0.27 -2.36 -7.98
N GLU A 55 0.60 -1.69 -6.88
CA GLU A 55 0.01 -0.41 -6.51
C GLU A 55 0.26 0.63 -7.60
N GLN A 56 -0.80 1.29 -8.05
CA GLN A 56 -0.70 2.27 -9.13
C GLN A 56 -0.17 3.60 -8.58
N MET A 57 1.13 3.82 -8.71
CA MET A 57 1.80 5.03 -8.25
C MET A 57 1.90 6.13 -9.31
N SER A 58 1.86 5.78 -10.61
CA SER A 58 2.02 6.70 -11.74
C SER A 58 0.87 6.58 -12.73
N GLY A 59 0.84 7.45 -13.74
CA GLY A 59 -0.12 7.37 -14.83
C GLY A 59 -1.25 8.39 -14.75
N LEU A 60 -1.20 9.36 -13.82
CA LEU A 60 -2.10 10.50 -13.86
C LEU A 60 -1.64 11.47 -14.97
N PRO A 61 -2.44 11.64 -16.05
CA PRO A 61 -2.08 12.61 -17.07
C PRO A 61 -2.16 14.02 -16.48
N MET A 62 -1.05 14.74 -16.53
CA MET A 62 -0.92 16.10 -16.01
C MET A 62 -0.31 17.01 -17.04
N VAL A 63 -0.70 18.27 -17.02
CA VAL A 63 -0.03 19.33 -17.78
C VAL A 63 0.91 20.08 -16.85
N SER A 64 2.19 19.98 -17.09
CA SER A 64 3.20 20.77 -16.40
C SER A 64 3.41 22.08 -17.13
N VAL A 65 3.44 23.18 -16.37
CA VAL A 65 3.74 24.50 -16.89
C VAL A 65 5.16 24.86 -16.46
N GLU A 66 6.07 24.92 -17.41
CA GLU A 66 7.45 25.35 -17.16
C GLU A 66 7.62 26.81 -17.60
N LEU A 67 8.19 27.63 -16.72
CA LEU A 67 8.45 29.03 -16.98
C LEU A 67 9.77 29.17 -17.76
N LYS A 68 9.76 29.89 -18.86
CA LYS A 68 10.95 30.26 -19.63
C LYS A 68 11.66 31.45 -18.97
N LYS A 69 12.43 31.17 -17.91
CA LYS A 69 13.03 32.19 -17.03
C LYS A 69 13.84 33.25 -17.77
N ASP A 70 14.59 32.86 -18.82
CA ASP A 70 15.41 33.78 -19.61
C ASP A 70 14.53 34.78 -20.37
N MET A 71 13.42 34.34 -20.93
CA MET A 71 12.47 35.19 -21.63
C MET A 71 11.74 36.14 -20.69
N ILE A 72 11.29 35.61 -19.54
CA ILE A 72 10.66 36.42 -18.48
C ILE A 72 11.58 37.55 -18.03
N ALA A 73 12.85 37.23 -17.77
CA ALA A 73 13.86 38.24 -17.40
C ALA A 73 14.11 39.25 -18.52
N ASN A 74 14.17 38.82 -19.80
CA ASN A 74 14.36 39.72 -20.95
C ASN A 74 13.22 40.73 -21.12
N TYR A 75 11.97 40.35 -20.77
CA TYR A 75 10.82 41.23 -20.78
C TYR A 75 10.67 42.06 -19.49
N GLY A 76 11.59 41.90 -18.52
CA GLY A 76 11.54 42.62 -17.25
C GLY A 76 10.37 42.25 -16.36
N LEU A 77 9.86 41.02 -16.53
CA LEU A 77 8.73 40.48 -15.77
C LEU A 77 9.19 39.73 -14.53
N ASP A 78 8.31 39.66 -13.52
CA ASP A 78 8.48 38.74 -12.42
C ASP A 78 7.88 37.35 -12.78
N ALA A 79 8.58 36.30 -12.39
CA ALA A 79 8.10 34.94 -12.57
C ALA A 79 6.79 34.65 -11.81
N GLU A 80 6.59 35.32 -10.68
CA GLU A 80 5.37 35.23 -9.86
C GLU A 80 4.16 35.76 -10.60
N ASP A 81 4.28 36.92 -11.28
CA ASP A 81 3.19 37.52 -12.07
C ASP A 81 2.74 36.60 -13.21
N VAL A 82 3.71 35.97 -13.92
CA VAL A 82 3.42 35.01 -15.00
C VAL A 82 2.73 33.78 -14.44
N GLN A 83 3.21 33.25 -13.32
CA GLN A 83 2.63 32.07 -12.68
C GLN A 83 1.20 32.36 -12.16
N GLU A 84 0.98 33.52 -11.56
CA GLU A 84 -0.35 33.93 -11.07
C GLU A 84 -1.35 34.05 -12.21
N GLN A 85 -0.94 34.66 -13.33
CA GLN A 85 -1.81 34.78 -14.52
C GLN A 85 -2.14 33.38 -15.09
N VAL A 86 -1.16 32.50 -15.27
CA VAL A 86 -1.42 31.11 -15.74
C VAL A 86 -2.36 30.39 -14.80
N SER A 87 -2.14 30.50 -13.49
CA SER A 87 -3.00 29.90 -12.47
C SER A 87 -4.43 30.43 -12.55
N SER A 88 -4.58 31.74 -12.68
CA SER A 88 -5.91 32.38 -12.79
C SER A 88 -6.68 31.94 -14.03
N LEU A 89 -6.00 31.71 -15.14
CA LEU A 89 -6.61 31.22 -16.37
C LEU A 89 -7.11 29.76 -16.22
N ILE A 90 -6.33 28.90 -15.59
CA ILE A 90 -6.62 27.46 -15.49
C ILE A 90 -7.57 27.16 -14.34
N THR A 91 -7.23 27.60 -13.13
CA THR A 91 -8.00 27.30 -11.92
C THR A 91 -9.09 28.31 -11.62
N GLY A 92 -8.94 29.52 -12.17
CA GLY A 92 -9.79 30.66 -11.91
C GLY A 92 -9.31 31.50 -10.74
N GLN A 93 -9.75 32.77 -10.73
CA GLN A 93 -9.47 33.71 -9.66
C GLN A 93 -10.78 34.16 -9.01
N THR A 94 -10.82 34.20 -7.67
CA THR A 94 -11.97 34.70 -6.94
C THR A 94 -12.02 36.23 -7.07
N ALA A 95 -13.00 36.74 -7.85
CA ALA A 95 -13.19 38.16 -8.07
C ALA A 95 -14.03 38.84 -6.97
N GLY A 96 -14.77 38.08 -6.16
CA GLY A 96 -15.61 38.58 -5.10
C GLY A 96 -16.48 37.52 -4.46
N LYS A 97 -17.40 37.99 -3.60
CA LYS A 97 -18.36 37.11 -2.88
C LYS A 97 -19.75 37.65 -2.98
N VAL A 98 -20.74 36.80 -3.21
CA VAL A 98 -22.18 37.09 -3.11
C VAL A 98 -22.71 36.49 -1.83
N PHE A 99 -23.54 37.26 -1.14
CA PHE A 99 -24.22 36.85 0.06
C PHE A 99 -25.71 36.65 -0.24
N GLU A 100 -26.24 35.48 0.03
CA GLU A 100 -27.65 35.14 -0.05
C GLU A 100 -28.13 34.68 1.34
N GLY A 101 -28.63 35.61 2.15
CA GLY A 101 -28.91 35.35 3.55
C GLY A 101 -27.63 35.02 4.32
N ASP A 102 -27.60 33.83 4.96
CA ASP A 102 -26.43 33.36 5.72
C ASP A 102 -25.41 32.61 4.86
N ARG A 103 -25.67 32.42 3.55
CA ARG A 103 -24.77 31.69 2.62
C ARG A 103 -23.85 32.66 1.91
N LYS A 104 -22.58 32.24 1.75
CA LYS A 104 -21.55 32.93 0.98
C LYS A 104 -21.18 32.11 -0.23
N PHE A 105 -21.17 32.74 -1.40
CA PHE A 105 -20.75 32.15 -2.66
C PHE A 105 -19.60 32.97 -3.24
N ASP A 106 -18.50 32.28 -3.62
CA ASP A 106 -17.39 32.94 -4.31
C ASP A 106 -17.75 33.14 -5.78
N ILE A 107 -17.48 34.35 -6.31
CA ILE A 107 -17.51 34.64 -7.74
C ILE A 107 -16.14 34.28 -8.29
N VAL A 108 -16.07 33.23 -9.09
CA VAL A 108 -14.82 32.78 -9.71
C VAL A 108 -14.84 33.14 -11.20
N VAL A 109 -13.81 33.87 -11.64
CA VAL A 109 -13.56 34.18 -13.04
C VAL A 109 -12.49 33.22 -13.55
N ARG A 110 -12.80 32.47 -14.60
CA ARG A 110 -11.88 31.51 -15.25
C ARG A 110 -12.15 31.43 -16.74
N MET A 111 -11.19 30.87 -17.47
CA MET A 111 -11.42 30.51 -18.87
C MET A 111 -12.51 29.44 -19.00
N ASP A 112 -13.18 29.45 -20.17
CA ASP A 112 -14.11 28.37 -20.53
C ASP A 112 -13.38 27.01 -20.54
N GLN A 113 -14.07 26.00 -20.03
CA GLN A 113 -13.48 24.66 -19.80
C GLN A 113 -12.97 24.00 -21.10
N ASN A 114 -13.64 24.22 -22.22
CA ASN A 114 -13.20 23.74 -23.54
C ASN A 114 -11.92 24.43 -24.01
N SER A 115 -11.69 25.68 -23.58
CA SER A 115 -10.49 26.45 -23.94
C SER A 115 -9.28 26.08 -23.08
N VAL A 116 -9.50 25.68 -21.81
CA VAL A 116 -8.41 25.21 -20.92
C VAL A 116 -7.89 23.84 -21.34
N THR A 117 -8.73 23.00 -21.95
CA THR A 117 -8.33 21.67 -22.43
C THR A 117 -7.47 21.75 -23.71
N ASP A 118 -7.55 22.86 -24.43
CA ASP A 118 -6.81 23.11 -25.64
C ASP A 118 -5.54 23.93 -25.33
N LEU A 119 -4.41 23.23 -25.22
CA LEU A 119 -3.11 23.85 -24.89
C LEU A 119 -2.69 24.92 -25.88
N GLU A 120 -3.08 24.81 -27.17
CA GLU A 120 -2.81 25.79 -28.20
C GLU A 120 -3.45 27.14 -27.89
N LYS A 121 -4.65 27.16 -27.31
CA LYS A 121 -5.33 28.39 -26.95
C LYS A 121 -4.65 29.10 -25.80
N ILE A 122 -4.08 28.35 -24.83
CA ILE A 122 -3.31 28.94 -23.73
C ILE A 122 -2.10 29.67 -24.26
N TYR A 123 -1.40 29.10 -25.24
CA TYR A 123 -0.23 29.75 -25.89
C TYR A 123 -0.56 31.05 -26.59
N GLN A 124 -1.78 31.23 -27.10
CA GLN A 124 -2.22 32.42 -27.83
C GLN A 124 -2.71 33.56 -26.95
N ILE A 125 -2.79 33.34 -25.62
CA ILE A 125 -3.24 34.38 -24.68
C ILE A 125 -2.17 35.46 -24.58
N PRO A 126 -2.54 36.77 -24.75
CA PRO A 126 -1.61 37.85 -24.55
C PRO A 126 -1.35 38.09 -23.04
N PHE A 127 -0.08 38.28 -22.70
CA PHE A 127 0.39 38.78 -21.40
C PHE A 127 0.75 40.25 -21.56
N ASN A 128 0.18 41.12 -20.73
CA ASN A 128 0.44 42.56 -20.78
C ASN A 128 1.74 42.91 -20.05
N LEU A 129 2.64 43.61 -20.76
CA LEU A 129 3.90 44.09 -20.20
C LEU A 129 3.72 45.40 -19.45
N PRO A 130 4.64 45.77 -18.54
CA PRO A 130 4.58 47.03 -17.82
C PRO A 130 4.64 48.30 -18.71
N ASP A 131 5.20 48.18 -19.89
CA ASP A 131 5.31 49.26 -20.87
C ASP A 131 4.02 49.46 -21.70
N GLY A 132 3.00 48.65 -21.51
CA GLY A 132 1.73 48.66 -22.23
C GLY A 132 1.72 47.85 -23.53
N SER A 133 2.81 47.21 -23.88
CA SER A 133 2.85 46.24 -24.98
C SER A 133 2.36 44.86 -24.47
N SER A 134 2.20 43.89 -25.36
CA SER A 134 1.83 42.52 -24.99
C SER A 134 2.70 41.51 -25.70
N VAL A 135 2.96 40.39 -25.02
CA VAL A 135 3.68 39.23 -25.53
C VAL A 135 2.76 38.01 -25.42
N LEU A 136 2.90 37.05 -26.31
CA LEU A 136 2.12 35.80 -26.21
C LEU A 136 2.61 34.92 -25.08
N MET A 137 1.69 34.21 -24.44
CA MET A 137 2.00 33.27 -23.35
C MET A 137 3.01 32.20 -23.82
N SER A 138 2.99 31.82 -25.09
CA SER A 138 3.95 30.89 -25.72
C SER A 138 5.41 31.33 -25.61
N GLU A 139 5.68 32.62 -25.47
CA GLU A 139 7.05 33.15 -25.27
C GLU A 139 7.52 32.99 -23.82
N LEU A 140 6.60 32.94 -22.88
CA LEU A 140 6.88 32.97 -21.44
C LEU A 140 6.83 31.58 -20.78
N ILE A 141 6.03 30.66 -21.34
CA ILE A 141 5.84 29.32 -20.78
C ILE A 141 6.03 28.19 -21.79
N GLU A 142 6.29 27.00 -21.28
CA GLU A 142 6.26 25.75 -22.03
C GLU A 142 5.30 24.79 -21.33
N LEU A 143 4.35 24.23 -22.09
CA LEU A 143 3.36 23.26 -21.58
C LEU A 143 3.81 21.86 -21.98
N LYS A 144 3.98 20.98 -20.99
CA LYS A 144 4.40 19.59 -21.19
C LYS A 144 3.31 18.64 -20.66
N ASN A 145 2.90 17.70 -21.50
CA ASN A 145 2.10 16.57 -21.03
C ASN A 145 3.03 15.58 -20.34
N ILE A 146 2.86 15.42 -19.06
CA ILE A 146 3.61 14.48 -18.22
C ILE A 146 2.68 13.46 -17.58
N GLN A 147 3.22 12.30 -17.26
CA GLN A 147 2.53 11.36 -16.38
C GLN A 147 3.01 11.61 -14.95
N GLY A 148 2.15 12.23 -14.16
CA GLY A 148 2.44 12.51 -12.78
C GLY A 148 2.13 11.34 -11.86
N PRO A 149 2.56 11.43 -10.59
CA PRO A 149 2.21 10.44 -9.58
C PRO A 149 0.71 10.49 -9.29
N ASN A 150 0.05 9.33 -9.37
CA ASN A 150 -1.35 9.18 -9.01
C ASN A 150 -1.51 9.17 -7.49
N GLN A 151 -0.63 8.42 -6.82
CA GLN A 151 -0.61 8.27 -5.37
C GLN A 151 0.82 8.07 -4.89
N ILE A 152 1.16 8.66 -3.75
CA ILE A 152 2.44 8.43 -3.06
C ILE A 152 2.12 7.84 -1.69
N SER A 153 2.27 6.52 -1.58
CA SER A 153 2.03 5.80 -0.33
C SER A 153 3.24 5.88 0.59
N ARG A 154 2.97 6.08 1.87
CA ARG A 154 4.02 6.12 2.91
C ARG A 154 3.62 5.27 4.11
N GLU A 155 4.62 4.64 4.70
CA GLU A 155 4.49 3.92 5.96
C GLU A 155 5.67 4.28 6.86
N ASN A 156 5.40 4.69 8.10
CA ASN A 156 6.42 5.19 9.04
C ASN A 156 7.30 6.32 8.45
N GLY A 157 6.71 7.22 7.62
CA GLY A 157 7.41 8.33 6.98
C GLY A 157 8.19 7.96 5.71
N LYS A 158 8.40 6.68 5.40
CA LYS A 158 9.10 6.19 4.21
C LYS A 158 8.13 5.95 3.06
N ARG A 159 8.55 6.31 1.83
CA ARG A 159 7.79 5.99 0.62
C ARG A 159 7.82 4.49 0.39
N ARG A 160 6.73 3.93 -0.11
CA ARG A 160 6.63 2.52 -0.43
C ARG A 160 5.76 2.26 -1.65
N ILE A 161 5.97 1.12 -2.27
CA ILE A 161 5.06 0.50 -3.22
C ILE A 161 4.62 -0.86 -2.66
N VAL A 162 3.38 -1.24 -2.94
CA VAL A 162 2.82 -2.53 -2.49
C VAL A 162 2.47 -3.38 -3.69
N ILE A 163 2.95 -4.61 -3.68
CA ILE A 163 2.55 -5.66 -4.59
C ILE A 163 1.68 -6.63 -3.79
N THR A 164 0.48 -6.90 -4.27
CA THR A 164 -0.50 -7.74 -3.59
C THR A 164 -0.82 -8.96 -4.39
N ALA A 165 -0.94 -10.11 -3.73
CA ALA A 165 -1.34 -11.36 -4.34
C ALA A 165 -2.29 -12.14 -3.42
N ASN A 166 -3.21 -12.90 -4.01
CA ASN A 166 -3.95 -13.94 -3.34
C ASN A 166 -3.30 -15.30 -3.64
N VAL A 167 -3.43 -16.23 -2.71
CA VAL A 167 -2.85 -17.57 -2.84
C VAL A 167 -3.96 -18.59 -3.09
N ARG A 168 -3.83 -19.40 -4.15
CA ARG A 168 -4.80 -20.45 -4.49
C ARG A 168 -4.10 -21.77 -4.76
N GLY A 169 -4.66 -22.86 -4.24
CA GLY A 169 -4.17 -24.21 -4.50
C GLY A 169 -2.95 -24.62 -3.68
N THR A 170 -2.38 -23.74 -2.88
CA THR A 170 -1.29 -24.02 -1.94
C THR A 170 -1.53 -23.28 -0.62
N ASP A 171 -0.76 -23.59 0.42
CA ASP A 171 -0.82 -22.83 1.66
C ASP A 171 0.06 -21.58 1.61
N ILE A 172 -0.32 -20.54 2.38
CA ILE A 172 0.36 -19.23 2.37
C ILE A 172 1.82 -19.35 2.80
N GLY A 173 2.14 -20.24 3.76
CA GLY A 173 3.50 -20.42 4.26
C GLY A 173 4.44 -21.01 3.19
N SER A 174 4.01 -22.08 2.50
CA SER A 174 4.75 -22.68 1.40
C SER A 174 4.93 -21.72 0.23
N TYR A 175 3.87 -20.97 -0.12
CA TYR A 175 3.92 -19.94 -1.14
C TYR A 175 5.00 -18.89 -0.82
N ILE A 176 5.02 -18.36 0.41
CA ILE A 176 6.00 -17.34 0.80
C ILE A 176 7.41 -17.89 0.81
N ALA A 177 7.61 -19.12 1.27
CA ALA A 177 8.95 -19.74 1.24
C ALA A 177 9.49 -19.88 -0.19
N GLU A 178 8.63 -20.27 -1.15
CA GLU A 178 8.98 -20.32 -2.57
C GLU A 178 9.26 -18.94 -3.14
N ALA A 179 8.37 -17.97 -2.86
CA ALA A 179 8.50 -16.59 -3.32
C ALA A 179 9.76 -15.91 -2.77
N GLN A 180 10.08 -16.11 -1.49
CA GLN A 180 11.33 -15.61 -0.89
C GLN A 180 12.55 -16.20 -1.57
N SER A 181 12.57 -17.51 -1.76
CA SER A 181 13.71 -18.20 -2.41
C SER A 181 13.94 -17.68 -3.83
N LYS A 182 12.87 -17.46 -4.61
CA LYS A 182 12.97 -16.90 -5.96
C LYS A 182 13.45 -15.45 -5.92
N LEU A 183 12.86 -14.60 -5.08
CA LEU A 183 13.28 -13.21 -4.95
C LEU A 183 14.74 -13.08 -4.52
N ASP A 184 15.20 -13.89 -3.56
CA ASP A 184 16.59 -13.86 -3.10
C ASP A 184 17.59 -14.30 -4.19
N SER A 185 17.17 -15.20 -5.10
CA SER A 185 18.02 -15.69 -6.19
C SER A 185 18.05 -14.79 -7.43
N GLU A 186 16.94 -14.14 -7.74
CA GLU A 186 16.75 -13.43 -9.02
C GLU A 186 16.73 -11.90 -8.86
N PHE A 187 16.59 -11.41 -7.64
CA PHE A 187 16.33 -10.00 -7.39
C PHE A 187 17.27 -9.40 -6.35
N GLN A 188 18.09 -8.43 -6.77
CA GLN A 188 18.91 -7.64 -5.86
C GLN A 188 18.33 -6.23 -5.72
N LEU A 189 18.06 -5.86 -4.48
CA LEU A 189 17.63 -4.50 -4.15
C LEU A 189 18.83 -3.54 -4.21
N PRO A 190 18.66 -2.36 -4.80
CA PRO A 190 19.66 -1.29 -4.73
C PRO A 190 19.91 -0.82 -3.29
N GLU A 191 21.03 -0.15 -3.06
CA GLU A 191 21.31 0.47 -1.76
C GLU A 191 20.23 1.47 -1.37
N GLY A 192 19.80 1.41 -0.11
CA GLY A 192 18.73 2.26 0.41
C GLY A 192 17.30 1.76 0.18
N TYR A 193 17.13 0.63 -0.51
CA TYR A 193 15.85 -0.04 -0.69
C TYR A 193 15.78 -1.33 0.13
N TRP A 194 14.61 -1.63 0.67
CA TRP A 194 14.36 -2.88 1.39
C TRP A 194 12.95 -3.38 1.16
N LEU A 195 12.74 -4.66 1.38
CA LEU A 195 11.49 -5.35 1.19
C LEU A 195 10.97 -5.90 2.51
N THR A 196 9.66 -5.85 2.71
CA THR A 196 8.99 -6.52 3.83
C THR A 196 7.74 -7.25 3.34
N TRP A 197 7.42 -8.33 4.04
CA TRP A 197 6.21 -9.09 3.79
C TRP A 197 5.08 -8.59 4.69
N GLY A 198 3.86 -8.57 4.15
CA GLY A 198 2.66 -8.12 4.84
C GLY A 198 1.43 -8.92 4.43
N GLY A 199 0.25 -8.38 4.73
CA GLY A 199 -1.01 -9.05 4.48
C GLY A 199 -1.38 -10.04 5.59
N THR A 200 -2.20 -11.05 5.26
CA THR A 200 -2.62 -12.09 6.21
C THR A 200 -1.42 -12.87 6.76
N PHE A 201 -0.35 -13.00 5.98
CA PHE A 201 0.89 -13.67 6.39
C PHE A 201 1.55 -13.02 7.62
N GLU A 202 1.68 -11.70 7.64
CA GLU A 202 2.27 -10.96 8.77
C GLU A 202 1.54 -11.26 10.09
N GLN A 203 0.21 -11.35 10.01
CA GLN A 203 -0.61 -11.71 11.17
C GLN A 203 -0.43 -13.16 11.59
N MET A 204 -0.31 -14.06 10.59
CA MET A 204 -0.06 -15.48 10.84
C MET A 204 1.29 -15.70 11.52
N GLU A 205 2.33 -15.04 11.07
CA GLU A 205 3.67 -15.10 11.66
C GLU A 205 3.66 -14.55 13.10
N SER A 206 3.07 -13.37 13.30
CA SER A 206 2.92 -12.76 14.62
C SER A 206 2.12 -13.63 15.60
N ALA A 207 1.04 -14.24 15.14
CA ALA A 207 0.23 -15.14 15.94
C ALA A 207 1.00 -16.43 16.29
N THR A 208 1.71 -17.01 15.32
CA THR A 208 2.53 -18.21 15.53
C THR A 208 3.64 -17.96 16.54
N ASN A 209 4.36 -16.84 16.43
CA ASN A 209 5.41 -16.47 17.38
C ASN A 209 4.87 -16.27 18.80
N ARG A 210 3.68 -15.68 18.95
CA ARG A 210 3.02 -15.56 20.27
C ARG A 210 2.61 -16.93 20.83
N LEU A 211 2.06 -17.81 20.00
CA LEU A 211 1.65 -19.16 20.41
C LEU A 211 2.86 -20.01 20.86
N LEU A 212 4.00 -19.90 20.18
CA LEU A 212 5.24 -20.61 20.57
C LEU A 212 5.73 -20.25 21.99
N ILE A 213 5.39 -19.07 22.50
CA ILE A 213 5.72 -18.65 23.86
C ILE A 213 4.59 -18.98 24.84
N VAL A 214 3.35 -18.67 24.47
CA VAL A 214 2.20 -18.79 25.39
C VAL A 214 1.83 -20.24 25.66
N VAL A 215 1.89 -21.12 24.64
CA VAL A 215 1.50 -22.52 24.79
C VAL A 215 2.39 -23.30 25.80
N PRO A 216 3.74 -23.24 25.71
CA PRO A 216 4.59 -23.88 26.72
C PRO A 216 4.35 -23.37 28.14
N ILE A 217 4.17 -22.04 28.29
CA ILE A 217 3.89 -21.44 29.61
C ILE A 217 2.57 -21.96 30.15
N ALA A 218 1.52 -22.00 29.33
CA ALA A 218 0.21 -22.54 29.75
C ALA A 218 0.30 -24.02 30.14
N LEU A 219 1.01 -24.85 29.37
CA LEU A 219 1.20 -26.26 29.69
C LEU A 219 1.96 -26.46 31.03
N ILE A 220 2.98 -25.64 31.29
CA ILE A 220 3.71 -25.68 32.56
C ILE A 220 2.78 -25.31 33.72
N LEU A 221 1.95 -24.27 33.58
CA LEU A 221 0.98 -23.88 34.61
C LEU A 221 -0.08 -24.95 34.84
N ILE A 222 -0.61 -25.55 33.78
CA ILE A 222 -1.58 -26.67 33.90
C ILE A 222 -0.93 -27.85 34.63
N PHE A 223 0.29 -28.22 34.26
CA PHE A 223 1.03 -29.28 34.94
C PHE A 223 1.24 -28.96 36.41
N ALA A 224 1.62 -27.73 36.76
CA ALA A 224 1.80 -27.30 38.14
C ALA A 224 0.49 -27.38 38.93
N MET A 225 -0.64 -26.98 38.34
CA MET A 225 -1.96 -27.08 38.96
C MET A 225 -2.36 -28.56 39.21
N ILE A 226 -2.13 -29.44 38.21
CA ILE A 226 -2.38 -30.90 38.36
C ILE A 226 -1.51 -31.48 39.47
N TYR A 227 -0.23 -31.05 39.50
CA TYR A 227 0.68 -31.49 40.55
C TYR A 227 0.24 -31.07 41.97
N MET A 228 -0.21 -29.83 42.11
CA MET A 228 -0.76 -29.35 43.41
C MET A 228 -2.03 -30.07 43.81
N ALA A 229 -2.88 -30.43 42.86
CA ALA A 229 -4.13 -31.14 43.12
C ALA A 229 -3.92 -32.61 43.52
N LEU A 230 -2.96 -33.31 42.89
CA LEU A 230 -2.72 -34.74 43.08
C LEU A 230 -1.64 -35.04 44.13
N GLY A 231 -0.80 -34.09 44.49
CA GLY A 231 0.28 -34.23 45.48
C GLY A 231 1.35 -35.29 45.13
N ASN A 232 1.31 -35.86 43.91
CA ASN A 232 2.20 -36.93 43.50
C ASN A 232 2.61 -36.77 42.06
N PHE A 233 3.92 -36.60 41.82
CA PHE A 233 4.51 -36.36 40.49
C PHE A 233 4.15 -37.45 39.46
N ARG A 234 4.19 -38.74 39.87
CA ARG A 234 3.87 -39.87 38.97
C ARG A 234 2.44 -39.81 38.45
N ASN A 235 1.48 -39.51 39.34
CA ASN A 235 0.07 -39.39 38.98
C ASN A 235 -0.17 -38.14 38.09
N SER A 236 0.50 -37.05 38.39
CA SER A 236 0.41 -35.81 37.59
C SER A 236 0.92 -35.99 36.16
N VAL A 237 2.05 -36.66 35.99
CA VAL A 237 2.57 -37.01 34.66
C VAL A 237 1.57 -37.92 33.93
N LEU A 238 0.99 -38.92 34.61
CA LEU A 238 0.03 -39.83 34.00
C LEU A 238 -1.23 -39.12 33.49
N VAL A 239 -1.76 -38.16 34.24
CA VAL A 239 -2.89 -37.32 33.80
C VAL A 239 -2.46 -36.38 32.66
N PHE A 240 -1.30 -35.76 32.78
CA PHE A 240 -0.80 -34.82 31.77
C PHE A 240 -0.50 -35.50 30.42
N THR A 241 -0.19 -36.80 30.38
CA THR A 241 -0.04 -37.53 29.09
C THR A 241 -1.35 -37.60 28.30
N GLY A 242 -2.51 -37.34 28.90
CA GLY A 242 -3.77 -37.18 28.20
C GLY A 242 -3.77 -36.04 27.17
N VAL A 243 -3.02 -34.96 27.46
CA VAL A 243 -2.94 -33.79 26.56
C VAL A 243 -2.35 -34.15 25.16
N PRO A 244 -1.16 -34.77 25.06
CA PRO A 244 -0.65 -35.23 23.76
C PRO A 244 -1.59 -36.24 23.07
N PHE A 245 -2.24 -37.12 23.80
CA PHE A 245 -3.20 -38.05 23.21
C PHE A 245 -4.42 -37.34 22.60
N ALA A 246 -4.95 -36.31 23.23
CA ALA A 246 -6.02 -35.49 22.67
C ALA A 246 -5.60 -34.79 21.37
N LEU A 247 -4.37 -34.27 21.32
CA LEU A 247 -3.81 -33.64 20.15
C LEU A 247 -3.63 -34.59 18.97
N THR A 248 -3.22 -35.84 19.19
CA THR A 248 -3.04 -36.82 18.12
C THR A 248 -4.33 -37.10 17.35
N GLY A 249 -5.46 -37.20 18.04
CA GLY A 249 -6.77 -37.37 17.42
C GLY A 249 -7.14 -36.22 16.47
N GLY A 250 -6.84 -35.00 16.87
CA GLY A 250 -7.06 -33.82 16.07
C GLY A 250 -6.16 -33.75 14.81
N VAL A 251 -4.87 -34.09 14.97
CA VAL A 251 -3.92 -34.13 13.84
C VAL A 251 -4.32 -35.21 12.82
N ILE A 252 -4.72 -36.39 13.28
CA ILE A 252 -5.21 -37.46 12.40
C ILE A 252 -6.47 -37.01 11.65
N ALA A 253 -7.40 -36.32 12.32
CA ALA A 253 -8.64 -35.82 11.70
C ALA A 253 -8.35 -34.76 10.61
N LEU A 254 -7.38 -33.87 10.81
CA LEU A 254 -6.93 -32.92 9.81
C LEU A 254 -6.28 -33.63 8.62
N ALA A 255 -5.40 -34.60 8.87
CA ALA A 255 -4.73 -35.37 7.83
C ALA A 255 -5.72 -36.20 6.98
N LEU A 256 -6.74 -36.79 7.59
CA LEU A 256 -7.75 -37.54 6.87
C LEU A 256 -8.66 -36.67 5.98
N ARG A 257 -8.77 -35.37 6.30
CA ARG A 257 -9.57 -34.42 5.54
C ARG A 257 -8.78 -33.56 4.58
N ASP A 258 -7.49 -33.77 4.44
CA ASP A 258 -6.57 -32.92 3.62
C ASP A 258 -6.70 -31.42 3.97
N ILE A 259 -6.97 -31.11 5.25
CA ILE A 259 -7.04 -29.74 5.72
C ILE A 259 -5.65 -29.32 6.22
N PRO A 260 -5.04 -28.26 5.66
CA PRO A 260 -3.73 -27.78 6.12
C PRO A 260 -3.83 -27.28 7.57
N PHE A 261 -2.73 -27.44 8.31
CA PHE A 261 -2.63 -26.96 9.68
C PHE A 261 -2.70 -25.42 9.70
N SER A 262 -3.80 -24.90 10.21
CA SER A 262 -4.06 -23.46 10.32
C SER A 262 -3.97 -22.98 11.77
N ILE A 263 -3.84 -21.65 11.94
CA ILE A 263 -3.89 -21.01 13.28
C ILE A 263 -5.20 -21.36 13.98
N SER A 264 -6.30 -21.40 13.25
CA SER A 264 -7.61 -21.77 13.79
C SER A 264 -7.61 -23.21 14.33
N ALA A 265 -6.92 -24.13 13.64
CA ALA A 265 -6.74 -25.51 14.13
C ALA A 265 -5.86 -25.55 15.38
N ALA A 266 -4.77 -24.76 15.41
CA ALA A 266 -3.91 -24.66 16.60
C ALA A 266 -4.66 -24.14 17.83
N VAL A 267 -5.48 -23.11 17.68
CA VAL A 267 -6.35 -22.59 18.75
C VAL A 267 -7.38 -23.63 19.19
N GLY A 268 -7.96 -24.37 18.23
CA GLY A 268 -8.88 -25.49 18.54
C GLY A 268 -8.20 -26.58 19.35
N PHE A 269 -6.95 -26.91 19.06
CA PHE A 269 -6.18 -27.89 19.83
C PHE A 269 -5.87 -27.41 21.23
N ILE A 270 -5.56 -26.14 21.45
CA ILE A 270 -5.34 -25.56 22.77
C ILE A 270 -6.64 -25.61 23.61
N ALA A 271 -7.79 -25.37 22.97
CA ALA A 271 -9.07 -25.43 23.66
C ALA A 271 -9.49 -26.87 24.03
N LEU A 272 -8.93 -27.90 23.37
CA LEU A 272 -9.20 -29.30 23.55
C LEU A 272 -8.26 -29.95 24.60
N SER A 273 -7.09 -29.32 24.84
CA SER A 273 -6.08 -29.80 25.79
C SER A 273 -6.35 -29.34 27.24
#